data_de9e27184fbc179ef5145ae872fc70f7
#
_entry.id   de9e27184fbc179ef5145ae872fc70f7
#
_cell.length_a   1.000
_cell.length_b   1.000
_cell.length_c   1.000
_cell.angle_alpha   90.00
_cell.angle_beta   90.00
_cell.angle_gamma   90.00
#
_symmetry.space_group_name_H-M   'P 1'
#
loop_
_entity.id
_entity.type
_entity.pdbx_description
1 polymer ?
#
loop_
_entity_poly.entity_id
_entity_poly.type
_entity_poly.pdbx_seq_one_letter_code
_entity_poly.pdbx_strand_id
1 'polypeptide(L)'
;MDVQHSAASPWARWLAHFEGQRRRPLPHIDGMPCLPPETLRVLGASLARFQLGETGEGRIVREIEHFHASGIDNGYRRALDLFVREEGRHARILREALMTLGVTVLEREWTSLLFKRARQLFGIRFKLLVLLVAEIAAVVAYGALVQHLPAGSLRAAIEQMRADEEHHLAFHGDFFKLTSSSALRRGAFALALSLLVPAALWVVLLDHHRTWRALSVSRRELWQNARAHTTQTIRHVCAQKFQSSAGLFRVQA
;
A
#
# COMPACT_ATOMS: atom_id res chain seq x y z
N MET A 1 43.64 -11.68 4.28
CA MET A 1 42.47 -11.14 5.00
C MET A 1 41.68 -10.35 3.98
N ASP A 2 40.76 -11.05 3.26
CA ASP A 2 39.92 -10.42 2.27
C ASP A 2 38.78 -9.69 2.98
N VAL A 3 38.86 -8.36 3.00
CA VAL A 3 37.72 -7.52 3.36
C VAL A 3 36.76 -7.57 2.20
N GLN A 4 35.86 -8.58 2.24
CA GLN A 4 34.68 -8.59 1.38
C GLN A 4 33.91 -7.28 1.66
N HIS A 5 33.96 -6.37 0.71
CA HIS A 5 33.02 -5.25 0.66
C HIS A 5 31.61 -5.86 0.56
N SER A 6 30.96 -6.01 1.70
CA SER A 6 29.53 -6.36 1.76
C SER A 6 28.78 -5.28 0.99
N ALA A 7 28.35 -5.60 -0.23
CA ALA A 7 27.48 -4.70 -0.97
C ALA A 7 26.29 -4.34 -0.07
N ALA A 8 26.05 -3.06 0.12
CA ALA A 8 24.94 -2.60 0.96
C ALA A 8 23.63 -3.25 0.48
N SER A 9 22.83 -3.75 1.42
CA SER A 9 21.53 -4.36 1.12
C SER A 9 20.70 -3.43 0.21
N PRO A 10 20.09 -3.93 -0.88
CA PRO A 10 19.20 -3.13 -1.73
C PRO A 10 18.02 -2.54 -0.95
N TRP A 11 17.79 -3.03 0.28
CA TRP A 11 16.70 -2.64 1.18
C TRP A 11 17.13 -1.61 2.24
N ALA A 12 18.41 -1.19 2.28
CA ALA A 12 18.92 -0.27 3.29
C ALA A 12 18.12 1.04 3.34
N ARG A 13 17.71 1.59 2.19
CA ARG A 13 16.88 2.80 2.11
C ARG A 13 15.51 2.61 2.75
N TRP A 14 14.89 1.44 2.57
CA TRP A 14 13.59 1.13 3.14
C TRP A 14 13.66 0.90 4.64
N LEU A 15 14.73 0.27 5.11
CA LEU A 15 15.00 0.19 6.55
C LEU A 15 15.11 1.56 7.18
N ALA A 16 15.91 2.46 6.60
CA ALA A 16 16.08 3.82 7.10
C ALA A 16 14.75 4.59 7.09
N HIS A 17 13.95 4.44 6.01
CA HIS A 17 12.64 5.05 5.88
C HIS A 17 11.69 4.60 7.00
N PHE A 18 11.43 3.30 7.11
CA PHE A 18 10.48 2.77 8.10
C PHE A 18 10.95 2.95 9.55
N GLU A 19 12.25 2.88 9.84
CA GLU A 19 12.78 3.20 11.18
C GLU A 19 12.58 4.69 11.54
N GLY A 20 12.69 5.58 10.56
CA GLY A 20 12.35 7.00 10.71
C GLY A 20 10.86 7.19 11.04
N GLN A 21 9.99 6.55 10.26
CA GLN A 21 8.53 6.63 10.42
C GLN A 21 8.04 6.05 11.75
N ARG A 22 8.69 5.00 12.25
CA ARG A 22 8.33 4.38 13.54
C ARG A 22 8.32 5.35 14.72
N ARG A 23 9.14 6.39 14.67
CA ARG A 23 9.28 7.40 15.75
C ARG A 23 8.29 8.55 15.62
N ARG A 24 7.57 8.64 14.51
CA ARG A 24 6.64 9.72 14.23
C ARG A 24 5.43 9.61 15.17
N PRO A 25 5.01 10.68 15.86
CA PRO A 25 3.83 10.65 16.71
C PRO A 25 2.58 10.36 15.89
N LEU A 26 1.54 9.81 16.53
CA LEU A 26 0.23 9.71 15.91
C LEU A 26 -0.35 11.12 15.71
N PRO A 27 -0.98 11.42 14.58
CA PRO A 27 -1.71 12.67 14.41
C PRO A 27 -2.86 12.71 15.41
N HIS A 28 -3.02 13.83 16.07
CA HIS A 28 -4.19 14.06 16.93
C HIS A 28 -5.38 14.48 16.07
N ILE A 29 -6.54 13.84 16.28
CA ILE A 29 -7.78 14.14 15.57
C ILE A 29 -8.71 14.83 16.55
N ASP A 30 -8.76 16.15 16.48
CA ASP A 30 -9.57 17.03 17.30
C ASP A 30 -10.81 17.52 16.53
N GLY A 31 -11.96 17.28 17.10
CA GLY A 31 -13.23 17.73 16.56
C GLY A 31 -13.74 16.97 15.34
N MET A 32 -15.03 17.09 15.12
CA MET A 32 -15.69 16.51 13.94
C MET A 32 -15.54 17.43 12.73
N PRO A 33 -15.34 16.88 11.51
CA PRO A 33 -15.34 17.70 10.30
C PRO A 33 -16.70 18.37 10.11
N CYS A 34 -16.69 19.61 9.60
CA CYS A 34 -17.92 20.36 9.32
C CYS A 34 -18.64 19.75 8.10
N LEU A 35 -19.43 18.71 8.34
CA LEU A 35 -20.19 17.97 7.35
C LEU A 35 -21.60 17.69 7.86
N PRO A 36 -22.60 17.51 6.95
CA PRO A 36 -23.94 17.10 7.36
C PRO A 36 -23.93 15.79 8.16
N PRO A 37 -24.83 15.60 9.15
CA PRO A 37 -24.86 14.39 9.99
C PRO A 37 -24.93 13.08 9.20
N GLU A 38 -25.69 13.03 8.11
CA GLU A 38 -25.78 11.86 7.26
C GLU A 38 -24.44 11.56 6.53
N THR A 39 -23.71 12.60 6.12
CA THR A 39 -22.37 12.45 5.52
C THR A 39 -21.38 11.92 6.54
N LEU A 40 -21.41 12.42 7.78
CA LEU A 40 -20.58 11.92 8.88
C LEU A 40 -20.86 10.44 9.16
N ARG A 41 -22.14 10.05 9.16
CA ARG A 41 -22.55 8.66 9.37
C ARG A 41 -21.99 7.71 8.30
N VAL A 42 -22.13 8.03 7.02
CA VAL A 42 -21.62 7.18 5.95
C VAL A 42 -20.10 7.21 5.84
N LEU A 43 -19.46 8.35 6.14
CA LEU A 43 -18.02 8.48 6.24
C LEU A 43 -17.47 7.56 7.35
N GLY A 44 -18.06 7.64 8.55
CA GLY A 44 -17.67 6.78 9.67
C GLY A 44 -17.79 5.29 9.34
N ALA A 45 -18.87 4.88 8.66
CA ALA A 45 -19.02 3.50 8.18
C ALA A 45 -17.92 3.09 7.19
N SER A 46 -17.46 3.99 6.31
CA SER A 46 -16.33 3.73 5.40
C SER A 46 -15.01 3.66 6.15
N LEU A 47 -14.74 4.60 7.06
CA LEU A 47 -13.50 4.60 7.85
C LEU A 47 -13.39 3.34 8.73
N ALA A 48 -14.52 2.81 9.23
CA ALA A 48 -14.52 1.55 9.99
C ALA A 48 -14.10 0.35 9.12
N ARG A 49 -14.49 0.32 7.83
CA ARG A 49 -14.04 -0.72 6.89
C ARG A 49 -12.56 -0.58 6.55
N PHE A 50 -12.08 0.64 6.30
CA PHE A 50 -10.65 0.88 6.10
C PHE A 50 -9.86 0.47 7.34
N GLN A 51 -10.30 0.87 8.55
CA GLN A 51 -9.64 0.49 9.80
C GLN A 51 -9.50 -1.04 9.95
N LEU A 52 -10.52 -1.79 9.60
CA LEU A 52 -10.47 -3.25 9.60
C LEU A 52 -9.51 -3.79 8.53
N GLY A 53 -9.41 -3.13 7.37
CA GLY A 53 -8.48 -3.44 6.29
C GLY A 53 -7.02 -3.34 6.73
N GLU A 54 -6.67 -2.28 7.46
CA GLU A 54 -5.32 -2.04 8.02
C GLU A 54 -4.92 -3.04 9.11
N THR A 55 -5.83 -3.92 9.52
CA THR A 55 -5.53 -4.93 10.53
C THR A 55 -5.21 -6.29 9.90
N GLY A 56 -4.18 -6.97 10.37
CA GLY A 56 -4.04 -8.41 10.10
C GLY A 56 -2.89 -8.84 9.18
N GLU A 57 -1.93 -7.98 8.86
CA GLU A 57 -0.77 -8.33 8.03
C GLU A 57 0.35 -9.11 8.76
N GLY A 58 0.26 -9.27 10.06
CA GLY A 58 1.33 -9.90 10.88
C GLY A 58 1.73 -11.33 10.48
N ARG A 59 0.91 -12.07 9.75
CA ARG A 59 1.25 -13.42 9.26
C ARG A 59 2.32 -13.40 8.17
N ILE A 60 2.36 -12.36 7.33
CA ILE A 60 3.29 -12.27 6.21
C ILE A 60 4.73 -12.18 6.68
N VAL A 61 4.98 -11.58 7.85
CA VAL A 61 6.31 -11.48 8.46
C VAL A 61 6.88 -12.86 8.76
N ARG A 62 6.06 -13.78 9.27
CA ARG A 62 6.49 -15.17 9.53
C ARG A 62 6.66 -15.96 8.25
N GLU A 63 5.80 -15.77 7.27
CA GLU A 63 5.85 -16.52 6.02
C GLU A 63 7.03 -16.12 5.14
N ILE A 64 7.46 -14.85 5.18
CA ILE A 64 8.61 -14.37 4.41
C ILE A 64 9.94 -14.94 4.90
N GLU A 65 10.03 -15.40 6.14
CA GLU A 65 11.23 -16.05 6.68
C GLU A 65 11.62 -17.29 5.89
N HIS A 66 10.62 -18.02 5.38
CA HIS A 66 10.80 -19.23 4.57
C HIS A 66 10.87 -18.97 3.06
N PHE A 67 10.78 -17.71 2.64
CA PHE A 67 10.85 -17.36 1.23
C PHE A 67 12.28 -17.01 0.82
N HIS A 68 12.81 -17.80 -0.13
CA HIS A 68 14.15 -17.63 -0.67
C HIS A 68 14.08 -17.18 -2.14
N ALA A 69 14.58 -16.00 -2.43
CA ALA A 69 14.73 -15.47 -3.77
C ALA A 69 15.94 -14.53 -3.83
N SER A 70 16.55 -14.44 -5.01
CA SER A 70 17.65 -13.49 -5.23
C SER A 70 17.23 -12.07 -4.87
N GLY A 71 18.03 -11.39 -4.08
CA GLY A 71 17.79 -10.01 -3.61
C GLY A 71 16.84 -9.91 -2.41
N ILE A 72 16.35 -11.03 -1.86
CA ILE A 72 15.55 -11.04 -0.62
C ILE A 72 16.46 -11.51 0.52
N ASP A 73 16.90 -10.56 1.31
CA ASP A 73 17.82 -10.74 2.43
C ASP A 73 17.14 -10.37 3.79
N ASN A 74 17.92 -10.37 4.86
CA ASN A 74 17.44 -9.97 6.17
C ASN A 74 17.02 -8.48 6.21
N GLY A 75 17.61 -7.64 5.36
CA GLY A 75 17.19 -6.25 5.18
C GLY A 75 15.74 -6.15 4.73
N TYR A 76 15.34 -6.93 3.73
CA TYR A 76 13.96 -6.99 3.29
C TYR A 76 13.01 -7.48 4.39
N ARG A 77 13.37 -8.59 5.07
CA ARG A 77 12.53 -9.16 6.14
C ARG A 77 12.30 -8.16 7.26
N ARG A 78 13.34 -7.44 7.65
CA ARG A 78 13.25 -6.37 8.65
C ARG A 78 12.41 -5.18 8.15
N ALA A 79 12.58 -4.75 6.91
CA ALA A 79 11.78 -3.69 6.32
C ALA A 79 10.29 -4.08 6.25
N LEU A 80 9.98 -5.35 5.91
CA LEU A 80 8.60 -5.86 5.89
C LEU A 80 7.98 -5.92 7.30
N ASP A 81 8.74 -6.25 8.35
CA ASP A 81 8.24 -6.17 9.75
C ASP A 81 7.89 -4.74 10.13
N LEU A 82 8.73 -3.78 9.73
CA LEU A 82 8.49 -2.36 9.99
C LEU A 82 7.30 -1.81 9.20
N PHE A 83 7.14 -2.20 7.93
CA PHE A 83 5.95 -1.91 7.13
C PHE A 83 4.67 -2.41 7.84
N VAL A 84 4.63 -3.65 8.30
CA VAL A 84 3.47 -4.19 9.04
C VAL A 84 3.17 -3.41 10.31
N ARG A 85 4.19 -2.87 10.98
CA ARG A 85 3.99 -1.99 12.14
C ARG A 85 3.41 -0.64 11.76
N GLU A 86 3.75 -0.13 10.58
CA GLU A 86 3.17 1.10 10.03
C GLU A 86 1.69 0.91 9.67
N GLU A 87 1.30 -0.24 9.07
CA GLU A 87 -0.11 -0.63 8.90
C GLU A 87 -0.89 -0.61 10.22
N GLY A 88 -0.28 -1.20 11.27
CA GLY A 88 -0.84 -1.13 12.62
C GLY A 88 -0.94 0.29 13.17
N ARG A 89 -0.14 1.24 12.69
CA ARG A 89 -0.22 2.66 12.99
C ARG A 89 -1.42 3.30 12.27
N HIS A 90 -1.62 2.99 10.99
CA HIS A 90 -2.80 3.42 10.21
C HIS A 90 -4.10 2.95 10.88
N ALA A 91 -4.16 1.68 11.29
CA ALA A 91 -5.31 1.16 12.04
C ALA A 91 -5.60 1.94 13.33
N ARG A 92 -4.56 2.44 14.04
CA ARG A 92 -4.75 3.28 15.25
C ARG A 92 -5.24 4.69 14.90
N ILE A 93 -4.72 5.30 13.84
CA ILE A 93 -5.17 6.62 13.35
C ILE A 93 -6.66 6.56 13.00
N LEU A 94 -7.06 5.55 12.23
CA LEU A 94 -8.47 5.36 11.86
C LEU A 94 -9.35 5.06 13.07
N ARG A 95 -8.85 4.33 14.07
CA ARG A 95 -9.59 4.11 15.33
C ARG A 95 -9.82 5.42 16.06
N GLU A 96 -8.84 6.32 16.14
CA GLU A 96 -9.00 7.65 16.76
C GLU A 96 -10.05 8.48 15.99
N ALA A 97 -10.02 8.45 14.66
CA ALA A 97 -11.04 9.08 13.82
C ALA A 97 -12.45 8.53 14.11
N LEU A 98 -12.60 7.21 14.26
CA LEU A 98 -13.87 6.58 14.57
C LEU A 98 -14.37 6.97 15.96
N MET A 99 -13.49 7.03 16.95
CA MET A 99 -13.85 7.49 18.31
C MET A 99 -14.36 8.93 18.28
N THR A 100 -13.70 9.83 17.56
CA THR A 100 -14.11 11.23 17.36
C THR A 100 -15.47 11.34 16.67
N LEU A 101 -15.76 10.44 15.71
CA LEU A 101 -17.05 10.38 15.00
C LEU A 101 -18.14 9.62 15.77
N GLY A 102 -17.85 9.08 16.95
CA GLY A 102 -18.81 8.26 17.73
C GLY A 102 -19.17 6.93 17.07
N VAL A 103 -18.27 6.38 16.24
CA VAL A 103 -18.49 5.14 15.48
C VAL A 103 -17.65 3.99 16.08
N THR A 104 -18.27 2.83 16.25
CA THR A 104 -17.59 1.63 16.74
C THR A 104 -16.74 0.98 15.64
N VAL A 105 -15.61 0.39 16.03
CA VAL A 105 -14.78 -0.42 15.13
C VAL A 105 -15.51 -1.70 14.70
N LEU A 106 -15.23 -2.15 13.49
CA LEU A 106 -15.75 -3.42 12.97
C LEU A 106 -14.83 -4.58 13.37
N GLU A 107 -15.41 -5.68 13.84
CA GLU A 107 -14.65 -6.91 14.09
C GLU A 107 -14.55 -7.79 12.84
N ARG A 108 -15.56 -7.75 12.00
CA ARG A 108 -15.66 -8.56 10.77
C ARG A 108 -16.39 -7.79 9.68
N GLU A 109 -15.95 -8.01 8.46
CA GLU A 109 -16.56 -7.49 7.25
C GLU A 109 -16.32 -8.45 6.07
N TRP A 110 -17.26 -8.56 5.15
CA TRP A 110 -17.19 -9.54 4.05
C TRP A 110 -15.99 -9.28 3.10
N THR A 111 -15.67 -8.02 2.83
CA THR A 111 -14.53 -7.63 2.00
C THR A 111 -13.21 -8.05 2.63
N SER A 112 -13.04 -7.79 3.94
CA SER A 112 -11.88 -8.25 4.71
C SER A 112 -11.74 -9.78 4.68
N LEU A 113 -12.86 -10.51 4.79
CA LEU A 113 -12.85 -11.98 4.68
C LEU A 113 -12.46 -12.45 3.28
N LEU A 114 -12.95 -11.78 2.23
CA LEU A 114 -12.60 -12.09 0.84
C LEU A 114 -11.09 -11.90 0.61
N PHE A 115 -10.52 -10.77 1.01
CA PHE A 115 -9.08 -10.50 0.89
C PHE A 115 -8.24 -11.50 1.70
N LYS A 116 -8.65 -11.82 2.94
CA LYS A 116 -7.96 -12.83 3.76
C LYS A 116 -7.97 -14.20 3.10
N ARG A 117 -9.09 -14.63 2.53
CA ARG A 117 -9.20 -15.93 1.81
C ARG A 117 -8.39 -15.94 0.52
N ALA A 118 -8.47 -14.89 -0.29
CA ALA A 118 -7.70 -14.76 -1.52
C ALA A 118 -6.18 -14.90 -1.24
N ARG A 119 -5.68 -14.27 -0.17
CA ARG A 119 -4.27 -14.38 0.22
C ARG A 119 -3.87 -15.78 0.68
N GLN A 120 -4.79 -16.60 1.21
CA GLN A 120 -4.49 -17.95 1.70
C GLN A 120 -4.36 -19.00 0.59
N LEU A 121 -4.91 -18.73 -0.60
CA LEU A 121 -4.99 -19.71 -1.69
C LEU A 121 -3.65 -19.94 -2.42
N PHE A 122 -2.70 -18.99 -2.32
CA PHE A 122 -1.48 -19.00 -3.11
C PHE A 122 -0.25 -18.64 -2.27
N GLY A 123 0.96 -18.89 -2.82
CA GLY A 123 2.22 -18.61 -2.15
C GLY A 123 2.48 -17.12 -1.88
N ILE A 124 3.56 -16.84 -1.16
CA ILE A 124 3.94 -15.51 -0.64
C ILE A 124 3.95 -14.40 -1.70
N ARG A 125 4.40 -14.71 -2.94
CA ARG A 125 4.43 -13.72 -4.03
C ARG A 125 3.03 -13.22 -4.39
N PHE A 126 2.04 -14.12 -4.41
CA PHE A 126 0.65 -13.72 -4.67
C PHE A 126 0.08 -12.91 -3.50
N LYS A 127 0.42 -13.27 -2.26
CA LYS A 127 0.03 -12.48 -1.09
C LYS A 127 0.55 -11.05 -1.16
N LEU A 128 1.84 -10.88 -1.52
CA LEU A 128 2.45 -9.57 -1.72
C LEU A 128 1.82 -8.81 -2.90
N LEU A 129 1.39 -9.52 -3.96
CA LEU A 129 0.66 -8.90 -5.07
C LEU A 129 -0.72 -8.39 -4.63
N VAL A 130 -1.44 -9.17 -3.82
CA VAL A 130 -2.74 -8.74 -3.27
C VAL A 130 -2.56 -7.56 -2.32
N LEU A 131 -1.48 -7.52 -1.52
CA LEU A 131 -1.14 -6.33 -0.73
C LEU A 131 -0.90 -5.12 -1.63
N LEU A 132 -0.04 -5.23 -2.63
CA LEU A 132 0.22 -4.13 -3.58
C LEU A 132 -1.07 -3.62 -4.24
N VAL A 133 -2.02 -4.51 -4.55
CA VAL A 133 -3.35 -4.11 -5.07
C VAL A 133 -4.16 -3.35 -4.02
N ALA A 134 -4.10 -3.78 -2.75
CA ALA A 134 -4.75 -3.09 -1.65
C ALA A 134 -4.16 -1.69 -1.41
N GLU A 135 -2.81 -1.55 -1.46
CA GLU A 135 -2.14 -0.25 -1.38
C GLU A 135 -2.58 0.71 -2.50
N ILE A 136 -2.68 0.23 -3.75
CA ILE A 136 -3.20 1.06 -4.85
C ILE A 136 -4.63 1.53 -4.54
N ALA A 137 -5.48 0.63 -4.04
CA ALA A 137 -6.85 0.98 -3.67
C ALA A 137 -6.90 1.98 -2.50
N ALA A 138 -6.02 1.84 -1.51
CA ALA A 138 -5.89 2.74 -0.37
C ALA A 138 -5.43 4.14 -0.80
N VAL A 139 -4.36 4.26 -1.59
CA VAL A 139 -3.91 5.56 -2.14
C VAL A 139 -5.03 6.28 -2.88
N VAL A 140 -5.77 5.55 -3.72
CA VAL A 140 -6.90 6.10 -4.49
C VAL A 140 -8.02 6.57 -3.57
N ALA A 141 -8.41 5.74 -2.60
CA ALA A 141 -9.48 6.06 -1.67
C ALA A 141 -9.11 7.22 -0.74
N TYR A 142 -7.93 7.17 -0.11
CA TYR A 142 -7.45 8.24 0.76
C TYR A 142 -7.22 9.53 -0.02
N GLY A 143 -6.71 9.45 -1.26
CA GLY A 143 -6.57 10.60 -2.15
C GLY A 143 -7.91 11.30 -2.40
N ALA A 144 -8.96 10.53 -2.69
CA ALA A 144 -10.31 11.07 -2.88
C ALA A 144 -10.86 11.68 -1.57
N LEU A 145 -10.66 11.03 -0.43
CA LEU A 145 -11.06 11.59 0.87
C LEU A 145 -10.35 12.92 1.15
N VAL A 146 -9.06 13.03 0.91
CA VAL A 146 -8.29 14.26 1.10
C VAL A 146 -8.81 15.41 0.22
N GLN A 147 -9.17 15.12 -1.02
CA GLN A 147 -9.67 16.13 -1.95
C GLN A 147 -11.05 16.66 -1.58
N HIS A 148 -11.91 15.80 -1.01
CA HIS A 148 -13.32 16.11 -0.78
C HIS A 148 -13.70 16.38 0.68
N LEU A 149 -12.81 16.09 1.63
CA LEU A 149 -13.03 16.44 3.03
C LEU A 149 -12.70 17.91 3.29
N PRO A 150 -13.47 18.59 4.17
CA PRO A 150 -13.10 19.93 4.61
C PRO A 150 -11.74 19.93 5.32
N ALA A 151 -11.06 21.08 5.33
CA ALA A 151 -9.81 21.24 6.07
C ALA A 151 -10.04 20.96 7.56
N GLY A 152 -9.09 20.25 8.20
CA GLY A 152 -9.14 19.87 9.60
C GLY A 152 -8.22 18.69 9.89
N SER A 153 -8.18 18.29 11.16
CA SER A 153 -7.28 17.25 11.67
C SER A 153 -7.54 15.88 11.05
N LEU A 154 -8.80 15.50 10.79
CA LEU A 154 -9.13 14.26 10.11
C LEU A 154 -8.55 14.23 8.69
N ARG A 155 -8.74 15.30 7.90
CA ARG A 155 -8.17 15.39 6.55
C ARG A 155 -6.64 15.31 6.59
N ALA A 156 -6.00 16.01 7.53
CA ALA A 156 -4.54 15.98 7.69
C ALA A 156 -4.03 14.59 8.06
N ALA A 157 -4.75 13.86 8.92
CA ALA A 157 -4.41 12.50 9.29
C ALA A 157 -4.52 11.52 8.10
N ILE A 158 -5.57 11.64 7.29
CA ILE A 158 -5.75 10.84 6.06
C ILE A 158 -4.69 11.19 5.01
N GLU A 159 -4.31 12.47 4.86
CA GLU A 159 -3.23 12.90 3.95
C GLU A 159 -1.88 12.28 4.37
N GLN A 160 -1.62 12.23 5.67
CA GLN A 160 -0.43 11.54 6.17
C GLN A 160 -0.44 10.06 5.80
N MET A 161 -1.56 9.34 6.01
CA MET A 161 -1.68 7.94 5.62
C MET A 161 -1.51 7.76 4.11
N ARG A 162 -2.16 8.59 3.30
CA ARG A 162 -2.00 8.56 1.84
C ARG A 162 -0.53 8.67 1.40
N ALA A 163 0.23 9.55 2.04
CA ALA A 163 1.65 9.70 1.74
C ALA A 163 2.47 8.47 2.16
N ASP A 164 2.12 7.84 3.28
CA ASP A 164 2.73 6.61 3.74
C ASP A 164 2.43 5.46 2.74
N GLU A 165 1.18 5.34 2.24
CA GLU A 165 0.79 4.34 1.23
C GLU A 165 1.54 4.49 -0.11
N GLU A 166 1.89 5.69 -0.53
CA GLU A 166 2.74 5.90 -1.71
C GLU A 166 4.13 5.27 -1.54
N HIS A 167 4.68 5.30 -0.32
CA HIS A 167 5.93 4.61 0.00
C HIS A 167 5.76 3.09 0.04
N HIS A 168 4.62 2.59 0.54
CA HIS A 168 4.27 1.17 0.52
C HIS A 168 4.19 0.64 -0.92
N LEU A 169 3.56 1.38 -1.83
CA LEU A 169 3.54 1.05 -3.26
C LEU A 169 4.95 0.92 -3.85
N ALA A 170 5.83 1.85 -3.52
CA ALA A 170 7.20 1.84 -4.01
C ALA A 170 8.01 0.68 -3.40
N PHE A 171 7.84 0.39 -2.12
CA PHE A 171 8.47 -0.74 -1.43
C PHE A 171 8.08 -2.09 -2.04
N HIS A 172 6.79 -2.33 -2.22
CA HIS A 172 6.29 -3.54 -2.89
C HIS A 172 6.67 -3.58 -4.38
N GLY A 173 6.68 -2.43 -5.05
CA GLY A 173 7.18 -2.31 -6.43
C GLY A 173 8.63 -2.77 -6.56
N ASP A 174 9.50 -2.38 -5.63
CA ASP A 174 10.91 -2.83 -5.61
C ASP A 174 11.04 -4.33 -5.38
N PHE A 175 10.21 -4.92 -4.52
CA PHE A 175 10.16 -6.38 -4.36
C PHE A 175 9.86 -7.07 -5.69
N PHE A 176 8.82 -6.64 -6.40
CA PHE A 176 8.48 -7.24 -7.70
C PHE A 176 9.53 -6.98 -8.76
N LYS A 177 10.15 -5.80 -8.78
CA LYS A 177 11.24 -5.47 -9.69
C LYS A 177 12.46 -6.38 -9.50
N LEU A 178 12.86 -6.63 -8.27
CA LEU A 178 13.99 -7.51 -7.94
C LEU A 178 13.68 -8.99 -8.22
N THR A 179 12.44 -9.43 -7.93
CA THR A 179 12.07 -10.84 -8.04
C THR A 179 11.50 -11.23 -9.42
N SER A 180 11.24 -10.28 -10.33
CA SER A 180 10.74 -10.52 -11.69
C SER A 180 11.87 -10.41 -12.73
N SER A 181 12.81 -11.36 -12.69
CA SER A 181 14.04 -11.36 -13.51
C SER A 181 13.81 -11.57 -15.01
N SER A 182 12.74 -12.30 -15.41
CA SER A 182 12.46 -12.60 -16.82
C SER A 182 11.35 -11.71 -17.40
N ALA A 183 11.36 -11.53 -18.74
CA ALA A 183 10.30 -10.82 -19.46
C ALA A 183 8.92 -11.46 -19.21
N LEU A 184 8.86 -12.79 -19.16
CA LEU A 184 7.63 -13.54 -18.88
C LEU A 184 7.06 -13.19 -17.48
N ARG A 185 7.93 -13.16 -16.46
CA ARG A 185 7.49 -12.80 -15.09
C ARG A 185 7.02 -11.35 -15.01
N ARG A 186 7.69 -10.43 -15.70
CA ARG A 186 7.25 -9.03 -15.78
C ARG A 186 5.92 -8.89 -16.50
N GLY A 187 5.74 -9.61 -17.63
CA GLY A 187 4.47 -9.65 -18.37
C GLY A 187 3.33 -10.23 -17.51
N ALA A 188 3.58 -11.34 -16.81
CA ALA A 188 2.61 -11.94 -15.91
C ALA A 188 2.23 -10.99 -14.73
N PHE A 189 3.21 -10.27 -14.16
CA PHE A 189 2.95 -9.25 -13.15
C PHE A 189 2.08 -8.11 -13.70
N ALA A 190 2.44 -7.56 -14.87
CA ALA A 190 1.69 -6.48 -15.49
C ALA A 190 0.24 -6.89 -15.79
N LEU A 191 0.04 -8.10 -16.35
CA LEU A 191 -1.29 -8.65 -16.61
C LEU A 191 -2.08 -8.82 -15.32
N ALA A 192 -1.50 -9.46 -14.30
CA ALA A 192 -2.17 -9.68 -13.02
C ALA A 192 -2.57 -8.36 -12.35
N LEU A 193 -1.69 -7.36 -12.31
CA LEU A 193 -2.00 -6.06 -11.74
C LEU A 193 -3.11 -5.35 -12.53
N SER A 194 -3.07 -5.43 -13.88
CA SER A 194 -4.09 -4.83 -14.76
C SER A 194 -5.48 -5.47 -14.61
N LEU A 195 -5.56 -6.69 -14.11
CA LEU A 195 -6.84 -7.38 -13.85
C LEU A 195 -7.29 -7.19 -12.38
N LEU A 196 -6.37 -7.29 -11.43
CA LEU A 196 -6.72 -7.26 -10.01
C LEU A 196 -7.06 -5.86 -9.50
N VAL A 197 -6.39 -4.80 -9.98
CA VAL A 197 -6.69 -3.43 -9.54
C VAL A 197 -8.10 -2.99 -9.96
N PRO A 198 -8.57 -3.18 -11.19
CA PRO A 198 -9.96 -2.91 -11.54
C PRO A 198 -10.96 -3.70 -10.69
N ALA A 199 -10.69 -4.98 -10.41
CA ALA A 199 -11.56 -5.79 -9.57
C ALA A 199 -11.63 -5.25 -8.12
N ALA A 200 -10.49 -4.90 -7.53
CA ALA A 200 -10.42 -4.27 -6.21
C ALA A 200 -11.13 -2.91 -6.19
N LEU A 201 -10.94 -2.09 -7.23
CA LEU A 201 -11.61 -0.80 -7.33
C LEU A 201 -13.14 -0.94 -7.42
N TRP A 202 -13.64 -1.94 -8.12
CA TRP A 202 -15.07 -2.24 -8.13
C TRP A 202 -15.59 -2.57 -6.73
N VAL A 203 -14.84 -3.35 -5.94
CA VAL A 203 -15.19 -3.63 -4.54
C VAL A 203 -15.25 -2.33 -3.74
N VAL A 204 -14.24 -1.46 -3.85
CA VAL A 204 -14.19 -0.16 -3.16
C VAL A 204 -15.34 0.75 -3.59
N LEU A 205 -15.67 0.79 -4.88
CA LEU A 205 -16.78 1.59 -5.40
C LEU A 205 -18.14 1.11 -4.85
N LEU A 206 -18.35 -0.19 -4.76
CA LEU A 206 -19.59 -0.77 -4.25
C LEU A 206 -19.70 -0.63 -2.73
N ASP A 207 -18.64 -0.93 -2.01
CA ASP A 207 -18.65 -0.98 -0.55
C ASP A 207 -18.74 0.43 0.07
N HIS A 208 -18.15 1.42 -0.58
CA HIS A 208 -18.12 2.80 -0.12
C HIS A 208 -19.02 3.75 -0.92
N HIS A 209 -19.96 3.23 -1.75
CA HIS A 209 -20.75 4.03 -2.70
C HIS A 209 -21.54 5.18 -2.04
N ARG A 210 -22.02 5.00 -0.80
CA ARG A 210 -22.74 6.04 -0.04
C ARG A 210 -21.84 7.19 0.33
N THR A 211 -20.61 6.91 0.75
CA THR A 211 -19.60 7.91 1.09
C THR A 211 -19.16 8.68 -0.15
N TRP A 212 -18.88 7.99 -1.25
CA TRP A 212 -18.52 8.64 -2.51
C TRP A 212 -19.60 9.59 -2.99
N ARG A 213 -20.86 9.17 -2.89
CA ARG A 213 -22.01 10.04 -3.25
C ARG A 213 -22.12 11.24 -2.31
N ALA A 214 -22.04 11.03 -0.99
CA ALA A 214 -22.19 12.07 0.01
C ALA A 214 -21.08 13.12 -0.06
N LEU A 215 -19.86 12.73 -0.45
CA LEU A 215 -18.71 13.60 -0.65
C LEU A 215 -18.58 14.11 -2.09
N SER A 216 -19.52 13.78 -2.98
CA SER A 216 -19.48 14.16 -4.41
C SER A 216 -18.23 13.65 -5.14
N VAL A 217 -17.64 12.54 -4.71
CA VAL A 217 -16.51 11.89 -5.39
C VAL A 217 -17.01 11.22 -6.66
N SER A 218 -16.40 11.54 -7.80
CA SER A 218 -16.78 10.94 -9.07
C SER A 218 -16.11 9.58 -9.28
N ARG A 219 -16.88 8.62 -9.86
CA ARG A 219 -16.31 7.33 -10.26
C ARG A 219 -15.16 7.49 -11.25
N ARG A 220 -15.26 8.48 -12.16
CA ARG A 220 -14.24 8.79 -13.17
C ARG A 220 -12.91 9.14 -12.51
N GLU A 221 -12.95 9.97 -11.48
CA GLU A 221 -11.76 10.37 -10.70
C GLU A 221 -11.06 9.15 -10.09
N LEU A 222 -11.82 8.28 -9.40
CA LEU A 222 -11.26 7.06 -8.79
C LEU A 222 -10.64 6.14 -9.86
N TRP A 223 -11.29 5.96 -11.01
CA TRP A 223 -10.75 5.15 -12.11
C TRP A 223 -9.49 5.75 -12.73
N GLN A 224 -9.44 7.07 -12.94
CA GLN A 224 -8.27 7.75 -13.49
C GLN A 224 -7.08 7.62 -12.55
N ASN A 225 -7.27 7.83 -11.24
CA ASN A 225 -6.22 7.69 -10.24
C ASN A 225 -5.73 6.24 -10.13
N ALA A 226 -6.63 5.26 -10.08
CA ALA A 226 -6.25 3.85 -10.06
C ALA A 226 -5.45 3.45 -11.30
N ARG A 227 -5.86 3.90 -12.48
CA ARG A 227 -5.12 3.66 -13.73
C ARG A 227 -3.74 4.30 -13.72
N ALA A 228 -3.62 5.51 -13.19
CA ALA A 228 -2.34 6.22 -13.09
C ALA A 228 -1.36 5.45 -12.21
N HIS A 229 -1.77 5.09 -10.97
CA HIS A 229 -0.94 4.32 -10.04
C HIS A 229 -0.58 2.93 -10.59
N THR A 230 -1.55 2.22 -11.19
CA THR A 230 -1.30 0.92 -11.84
C THR A 230 -0.23 1.04 -12.94
N THR A 231 -0.39 2.02 -13.83
CA THR A 231 0.56 2.25 -14.94
C THR A 231 1.95 2.61 -14.42
N GLN A 232 2.03 3.47 -13.41
CA GLN A 232 3.29 3.85 -12.78
C GLN A 232 3.99 2.65 -12.14
N THR A 233 3.25 1.83 -11.40
CA THR A 233 3.76 0.62 -10.75
C THR A 233 4.26 -0.39 -11.79
N ILE A 234 3.50 -0.64 -12.87
CA ILE A 234 3.93 -1.53 -13.96
C ILE A 234 5.22 -0.99 -14.60
N ARG A 235 5.29 0.31 -14.91
CA ARG A 235 6.50 0.93 -15.48
C ARG A 235 7.69 0.77 -14.55
N HIS A 236 7.51 0.98 -13.24
CA HIS A 236 8.57 0.84 -12.25
C HIS A 236 9.11 -0.59 -12.19
N VAL A 237 8.23 -1.60 -12.15
CA VAL A 237 8.60 -3.03 -12.06
C VAL A 237 9.20 -3.53 -13.37
N CYS A 238 8.69 -3.08 -14.51
CA CYS A 238 9.11 -3.52 -15.84
C CYS A 238 10.31 -2.75 -16.39
N ALA A 239 10.71 -1.62 -15.78
CA ALA A 239 11.89 -0.87 -16.19
C ALA A 239 13.13 -1.76 -16.11
N GLN A 240 13.78 -2.01 -17.25
CA GLN A 240 15.07 -2.70 -17.29
C GLN A 240 16.11 -1.81 -16.58
N LYS A 241 16.95 -2.43 -15.75
CA LYS A 241 18.21 -1.78 -15.41
C LYS A 241 18.99 -1.66 -16.72
N PHE A 242 19.24 -0.45 -17.20
CA PHE A 242 20.29 -0.19 -18.17
C PHE A 242 21.59 -0.67 -17.50
N GLN A 243 22.03 -1.89 -17.79
CA GLN A 243 23.42 -2.26 -17.60
C GLN A 243 24.18 -1.38 -18.58
N SER A 244 24.85 -0.35 -18.05
CA SER A 244 25.85 0.40 -18.78
C SER A 244 26.89 -0.61 -19.28
N SER A 245 26.81 -0.97 -20.56
CA SER A 245 27.87 -1.66 -21.31
C SER A 245 29.01 -0.68 -21.59
N ALA A 246 29.56 -0.07 -20.53
CA ALA A 246 30.81 0.66 -20.57
C ALA A 246 31.92 -0.34 -20.35
N GLY A 247 32.26 -1.13 -21.38
CA GLY A 247 33.31 -2.13 -21.26
C GLY A 247 33.68 -2.87 -22.56
N LEU A 248 33.56 -2.23 -23.74
CA LEU A 248 34.04 -2.82 -24.97
C LEU A 248 34.52 -1.74 -25.95
N PHE A 249 35.53 -0.99 -25.56
CA PHE A 249 36.46 -0.34 -26.49
C PHE A 249 37.82 -0.28 -25.82
N ARG A 250 38.56 -1.42 -25.80
CA ARG A 250 40.02 -1.41 -25.83
C ARG A 250 40.44 -1.26 -27.29
N VAL A 251 40.77 -0.04 -27.65
CA VAL A 251 41.55 0.21 -28.89
C VAL A 251 42.95 -0.32 -28.61
N GLN A 252 43.36 -1.32 -29.41
CA GLN A 252 44.77 -1.67 -29.57
C GLN A 252 45.40 -0.56 -30.40
N ALA A 253 46.45 0.03 -29.89
CA ALA A 253 47.48 0.74 -30.59
C ALA A 253 48.85 0.28 -30.01
#